data_fed97690941cc59a821ed5d626bb85ca
#
_entry.id   fed97690941cc59a821ed5d626bb85ca
#
_cell.length_a   1.000
_cell.length_b   1.000
_cell.length_c   1.000
_cell.angle_alpha   90.00
_cell.angle_beta   90.00
_cell.angle_gamma   90.00
#
_symmetry.space_group_name_H-M   'P 1'
#
loop_
_entity.id
_entity.type
_entity.pdbx_description
1 polymer ?
#
loop_
_entity_poly.entity_id
_entity_poly.type
_entity_poly.pdbx_seq_one_letter_code
_entity_poly.pdbx_strand_id
1 'polypeptide(L)' 'MKIISKETSKRVCDHMNNDHIDSVHKYLIHYGKISRFENAYMEEINNSYIKINDDSQSAIINFKK' A
#
# COMPACT_ATOMS: atom_id res chain seq x y z
N MET A 1 17.97 -12.08 4.18
CA MET A 1 16.84 -11.29 3.80
C MET A 1 16.64 -10.12 4.76
N LYS A 2 16.29 -8.97 4.22
CA LYS A 2 16.11 -7.82 5.05
C LYS A 2 14.70 -7.69 5.52
N ILE A 3 14.54 -7.30 6.75
CA ILE A 3 13.23 -7.04 7.31
C ILE A 3 13.00 -5.55 7.31
N ILE A 4 11.89 -5.12 6.76
CA ILE A 4 11.56 -3.71 6.73
C ILE A 4 11.06 -3.28 8.09
N SER A 5 11.75 -2.33 8.70
CA SER A 5 11.37 -1.84 10.03
C SER A 5 10.15 -0.94 9.91
N LYS A 6 9.52 -0.67 11.04
CA LYS A 6 8.37 0.22 11.05
C LYS A 6 8.74 1.63 10.57
N GLU A 7 9.91 2.09 10.93
CA GLU A 7 10.38 3.39 10.48
C GLU A 7 10.54 3.43 8.97
N THR A 8 11.15 2.40 8.41
CA THR A 8 11.35 2.34 6.98
C THR A 8 10.01 2.22 6.27
N SER A 9 9.12 1.41 6.83
CA SER A 9 7.78 1.25 6.26
C SER A 9 7.06 2.59 6.18
N LYS A 10 7.10 3.34 7.28
CA LYS A 10 6.43 4.64 7.31
C LYS A 10 7.03 5.59 6.28
N ARG A 11 8.35 5.59 6.16
CA ARG A 11 9.03 6.47 5.22
C ARG A 11 8.65 6.14 3.78
N VAL A 12 8.63 4.85 3.46
CA VAL A 12 8.26 4.42 2.12
C VAL A 12 6.80 4.76 1.84
N CYS A 13 5.94 4.51 2.80
CA CYS A 13 4.51 4.81 2.62
C CYS A 13 4.28 6.31 2.43
N ASP A 14 4.96 7.12 3.23
CA ASP A 14 4.82 8.57 3.08
C ASP A 14 5.28 9.01 1.69
N HIS A 15 6.39 8.47 1.22
CA HIS A 15 6.89 8.80 -0.10
C HIS A 15 5.92 8.38 -1.18
N MET A 16 5.40 7.18 -1.09
CA MET A 16 4.46 6.68 -2.09
C MET A 16 3.18 7.50 -2.10
N ASN A 17 2.69 7.85 -0.92
CA ASN A 17 1.46 8.61 -0.84
C ASN A 17 1.63 10.04 -1.35
N ASN A 18 2.81 10.61 -1.18
CA ASN A 18 3.04 11.98 -1.61
C ASN A 18 3.46 12.10 -3.06
N ASP A 19 4.34 11.23 -3.49
CA ASP A 19 4.95 11.37 -4.82
C ASP A 19 4.48 10.35 -5.83
N HIS A 20 3.92 9.23 -5.37
CA HIS A 20 3.54 8.14 -6.26
C HIS A 20 2.15 7.62 -5.94
N ILE A 21 1.24 8.52 -5.63
CA ILE A 21 -0.11 8.11 -5.25
C ILE A 21 -0.81 7.36 -6.39
N ASP A 22 -0.47 7.69 -7.62
CA ASP A 22 -1.03 6.97 -8.76
C ASP A 22 -0.66 5.50 -8.74
N SER A 23 0.55 5.18 -8.30
CA SER A 23 0.98 3.81 -8.18
C SER A 23 0.20 3.09 -7.10
N VAL A 24 -0.08 3.78 -6.00
CA VAL A 24 -0.88 3.21 -4.92
C VAL A 24 -2.27 2.84 -5.45
N HIS A 25 -2.86 3.73 -6.23
CA HIS A 25 -4.17 3.48 -6.82
C HIS A 25 -4.13 2.28 -7.77
N LYS A 26 -3.09 2.16 -8.56
CA LYS A 26 -2.94 1.04 -9.48
C LYS A 26 -2.81 -0.28 -8.74
N TYR A 27 -2.07 -0.30 -7.65
CA TYR A 27 -1.95 -1.50 -6.85
C TYR A 27 -3.30 -1.93 -6.32
N LEU A 28 -4.08 -0.95 -5.86
CA LEU A 28 -5.40 -1.24 -5.31
C LEU A 28 -6.32 -1.84 -6.37
N ILE A 29 -6.31 -1.28 -7.56
CA ILE A 29 -7.16 -1.75 -8.64
C ILE A 29 -6.72 -3.12 -9.14
N HIS A 30 -5.45 -3.28 -9.43
CA HIS A 30 -4.96 -4.49 -10.06
C HIS A 30 -4.78 -5.65 -9.11
N TYR A 31 -4.33 -5.39 -7.90
CA TYR A 31 -4.01 -6.46 -6.96
C TYR A 31 -4.99 -6.54 -5.82
N GLY A 32 -5.56 -5.44 -5.42
CA GLY A 32 -6.56 -5.42 -4.37
C GLY A 32 -7.97 -5.68 -4.86
N LYS A 33 -8.17 -5.60 -6.17
CA LYS A 33 -9.46 -5.80 -6.80
C LYS A 33 -10.51 -4.82 -6.32
N ILE A 34 -10.07 -3.63 -5.96
CA ILE A 34 -10.96 -2.57 -5.51
C ILE A 34 -10.94 -1.49 -6.56
N SER A 35 -12.07 -1.23 -7.20
CA SER A 35 -12.14 -0.25 -8.26
C SER A 35 -12.78 1.06 -7.83
N ARG A 36 -13.30 1.13 -6.62
CA ARG A 36 -13.90 2.35 -6.11
C ARG A 36 -13.28 2.69 -4.78
N PHE A 37 -12.69 3.86 -4.68
CA PHE A 37 -12.08 4.32 -3.45
C PHE A 37 -12.05 5.83 -3.48
N GLU A 38 -11.90 6.45 -2.32
CA GLU A 38 -11.88 7.89 -2.25
C GLU A 38 -10.55 8.43 -1.76
N ASN A 39 -10.13 8.03 -0.59
CA ASN A 39 -8.88 8.53 -0.04
C ASN A 39 -7.93 7.37 0.17
N ALA A 40 -7.58 6.70 -0.91
CA ALA A 40 -6.70 5.55 -0.81
C ALA A 40 -5.28 5.97 -0.51
N TYR A 41 -4.65 5.29 0.42
CA TYR A 41 -3.27 5.58 0.77
C TYR A 41 -2.62 4.30 1.29
N MET A 42 -1.31 4.23 1.12
CA MET A 42 -0.54 3.09 1.61
C MET A 42 -0.29 3.28 3.10
N GLU A 43 -0.71 2.31 3.89
CA GLU A 43 -0.55 2.39 5.33
C GLU A 43 0.70 1.69 5.80
N GLU A 44 1.03 0.57 5.20
CA GLU A 44 2.14 -0.24 5.67
C GLU A 44 2.73 -1.05 4.54
N ILE A 45 4.04 -1.25 4.59
CA ILE A 45 4.71 -2.16 3.67
C ILE A 45 5.72 -2.95 4.49
N ASN A 46 5.81 -4.24 4.20
CA ASN A 46 6.82 -5.07 4.84
C ASN A 46 7.25 -6.16 3.86
N ASN A 47 7.94 -7.17 4.35
CA ASN A 47 8.48 -8.19 3.48
C ASN A 47 7.42 -9.14 2.93
N SER A 48 6.23 -9.09 3.48
CA SER A 48 5.17 -10.02 3.10
C SER A 48 4.04 -9.38 2.34
N TYR A 49 3.72 -8.13 2.63
CA TYR A 49 2.56 -7.51 2.01
C TYR A 49 2.65 -5.99 2.01
N ILE A 50 1.74 -5.39 1.26
CA ILE A 50 1.47 -3.96 1.30
C ILE A 50 0.04 -3.82 1.76
N LYS A 51 -0.19 -2.92 2.70
CA LYS A 51 -1.54 -2.62 3.16
C LYS A 51 -1.94 -1.24 2.67
N ILE A 52 -3.04 -1.18 1.97
CA ILE A 52 -3.58 0.06 1.43
C ILE A 52 -4.97 0.26 1.99
N ASN A 53 -5.21 1.42 2.55
CA ASN A 53 -6.50 1.76 3.14
C ASN A 53 -7.20 2.81 2.33
N ASP A 54 -8.51 2.80 2.47
CA ASP A 54 -9.40 3.80 1.93
C ASP A 54 -10.32 4.17 3.09
N ASP A 55 -11.17 5.16 2.91
CA ASP A 55 -12.05 5.62 3.99
C ASP A 55 -12.92 4.50 4.56
N SER A 56 -13.35 3.57 3.73
CA SER A 56 -14.31 2.58 4.18
C SER A 56 -13.82 1.13 4.01
N GLN A 57 -12.60 0.92 3.58
CA GLN A 57 -12.15 -0.44 3.32
C GLN A 57 -10.64 -0.49 3.35
N SER A 58 -10.12 -1.70 3.42
CA SER A 58 -8.66 -1.88 3.35
C SER A 58 -8.35 -3.12 2.53
N ALA A 59 -7.18 -3.15 1.96
CA ALA A 59 -6.73 -4.25 1.13
C ALA A 59 -5.32 -4.63 1.52
N ILE A 60 -5.06 -5.93 1.55
CA ILE A 60 -3.72 -6.44 1.80
C ILE A 60 -3.28 -7.17 0.55
N ILE A 61 -2.20 -6.69 -0.02
CA ILE A 61 -1.65 -7.24 -1.25
C ILE A 61 -0.39 -8.00 -0.91
N ASN A 62 -0.46 -9.32 -1.01
CA ASN A 62 0.66 -10.17 -0.63
C ASN A 62 1.67 -10.27 -1.75
N PHE A 63 2.93 -10.25 -1.38
CA PHE A 63 3.97 -10.46 -2.34
C PHE A 63 4.15 -11.97 -2.49
N LYS A 64 3.47 -12.71 -3.21
CA LYS A 64 3.68 -14.00 -3.20
C LYS A 64 4.05 -14.55 -4.36
N LYS A 65 4.50 -15.36 -4.35
CA LYS A 65 4.80 -16.00 -5.32
C LYS A 65 4.58 -17.12 -5.31
#